data_efe3199e065b1d60bd0dfedc1b5368e5
#
_entry.id   efe3199e065b1d60bd0dfedc1b5368e5
#
_cell.length_a   1.000
_cell.length_b   1.000
_cell.length_c   1.000
_cell.angle_alpha   90.00
_cell.angle_beta   90.00
_cell.angle_gamma   90.00
#
_symmetry.space_group_name_H-M   'P 1'
#
loop_
_entity.id
_entity.type
_entity.pdbx_description
1 polymer ?
#
loop_
_entity_poly.entity_id
_entity_poly.type
_entity_poly.pdbx_seq_one_letter_code
_entity_poly.pdbx_strand_id
1 'polypeptide(L)'
;KKYDLSLSPDLPLVIMSARIAFEKGFNLVLEILEHLVRYNIQMIIMGDGDKNYISQIVKISKKYPGKLVWVPFSQKDETSLYAGGDLLVLPSNTEPCGLNQLKAMRYGCIPIAHSIGGLKDTITNFDFNNREGNGFVFTNYSALSFYGAIMRAREYYKNKTLWNKLVSQAMRLSYSWDLPATRYVRLFKTAIKLRQEAASENGQK
;
A
#
# COMPACT_ATOMS: atom_id res chain seq x y z
N LYS A 1 -6.65 -0.76 21.13
CA LYS A 1 -6.61 -0.03 22.42
C LYS A 1 -5.97 1.37 22.28
N LYS A 2 -4.84 1.52 21.56
CA LYS A 2 -4.13 2.82 21.43
C LYS A 2 -4.96 3.89 20.69
N TYR A 3 -5.83 3.49 19.79
CA TYR A 3 -6.56 4.38 18.89
C TYR A 3 -8.08 4.32 19.08
N ASP A 4 -8.57 3.81 20.23
CA ASP A 4 -10.00 3.73 20.59
C ASP A 4 -10.91 3.14 19.50
N LEU A 5 -10.38 2.18 18.73
CA LEU A 5 -11.19 1.41 17.80
C LEU A 5 -11.89 0.26 18.50
N SER A 6 -13.16 0.04 18.13
CA SER A 6 -13.95 -1.11 18.55
C SER A 6 -13.53 -2.34 17.75
N LEU A 7 -12.38 -2.92 18.07
CA LEU A 7 -11.81 -4.03 17.32
C LEU A 7 -12.74 -5.23 17.27
N SER A 8 -12.99 -5.74 16.07
CA SER A 8 -13.70 -6.98 15.81
C SER A 8 -12.81 -7.91 14.97
N PRO A 9 -12.56 -9.14 15.41
CA PRO A 9 -11.71 -10.09 14.66
C PRO A 9 -12.31 -10.50 13.31
N ASP A 10 -13.60 -10.28 13.12
CA ASP A 10 -14.31 -10.60 11.88
C ASP A 10 -14.25 -9.49 10.83
N LEU A 11 -13.75 -8.32 11.22
CA LEU A 11 -13.62 -7.16 10.35
C LEU A 11 -12.14 -6.85 10.08
N PRO A 12 -11.73 -6.64 8.82
CA PRO A 12 -10.38 -6.21 8.55
C PRO A 12 -10.14 -4.79 9.06
N LEU A 13 -8.98 -4.57 9.67
CA LEU A 13 -8.50 -3.24 9.97
C LEU A 13 -7.82 -2.66 8.72
N VAL A 14 -8.47 -1.67 8.13
CA VAL A 14 -7.92 -0.92 7.00
C VAL A 14 -7.04 0.21 7.54
N ILE A 15 -5.86 0.36 6.98
CA ILE A 15 -4.95 1.44 7.35
C ILE A 15 -4.56 2.26 6.12
N MET A 16 -4.24 3.53 6.35
CA MET A 16 -3.59 4.40 5.38
C MET A 16 -2.52 5.21 6.11
N SER A 17 -1.27 5.14 5.63
CA SER A 17 -0.18 5.99 6.12
C SER A 17 0.40 6.74 4.92
N ALA A 18 0.15 8.06 4.85
CA ALA A 18 0.60 8.88 3.75
C ALA A 18 0.52 10.37 4.09
N ARG A 19 1.27 11.21 3.34
CA ARG A 19 0.99 12.64 3.31
C ARG A 19 -0.43 12.87 2.82
N ILE A 20 -1.22 13.64 3.57
CA ILE A 20 -2.61 13.93 3.22
C ILE A 20 -2.64 14.98 2.11
N ALA A 21 -2.76 14.52 0.86
CA ALA A 21 -2.71 15.33 -0.35
C ALA A 21 -3.44 14.65 -1.51
N PHE A 22 -3.79 15.43 -2.53
CA PHE A 22 -4.48 14.93 -3.73
C PHE A 22 -3.73 13.79 -4.41
N GLU A 23 -2.40 13.90 -4.56
CA GLU A 23 -1.55 12.89 -5.22
C GLU A 23 -1.59 11.53 -4.53
N LYS A 24 -1.95 11.49 -3.26
CA LYS A 24 -2.10 10.26 -2.47
C LYS A 24 -3.54 9.71 -2.50
N GLY A 25 -4.42 10.31 -3.30
CA GLY A 25 -5.77 9.84 -3.55
C GLY A 25 -6.78 10.15 -2.45
N PHE A 26 -6.53 11.17 -1.62
CA PHE A 26 -7.46 11.56 -0.56
C PHE A 26 -8.81 12.07 -1.08
N ASN A 27 -8.88 12.55 -2.32
CA ASN A 27 -10.14 12.82 -3.00
C ASN A 27 -11.01 11.55 -3.12
N LEU A 28 -10.42 10.43 -3.56
CA LEU A 28 -11.12 9.14 -3.67
C LEU A 28 -11.49 8.58 -2.29
N VAL A 29 -10.58 8.73 -1.31
CA VAL A 29 -10.83 8.28 0.07
C VAL A 29 -12.06 8.97 0.64
N LEU A 30 -12.14 10.30 0.58
CA LEU A 30 -13.25 11.07 1.14
C LEU A 30 -14.59 10.77 0.47
N GLU A 31 -14.58 10.51 -0.83
CA GLU A 31 -15.80 10.18 -1.58
C GLU A 31 -16.46 8.89 -1.06
N ILE A 32 -15.68 7.92 -0.61
CA ILE A 32 -16.20 6.62 -0.14
C ILE A 32 -16.12 6.40 1.37
N LEU A 33 -15.44 7.27 2.11
CA LEU A 33 -15.07 7.04 3.53
C LEU A 33 -16.29 6.78 4.40
N GLU A 34 -17.34 7.58 4.24
CA GLU A 34 -18.58 7.41 5.03
C GLU A 34 -19.30 6.10 4.68
N HIS A 35 -19.28 5.69 3.42
CA HIS A 35 -19.81 4.39 3.01
C HIS A 35 -19.02 3.24 3.64
N LEU A 36 -17.69 3.30 3.64
CA LEU A 36 -16.84 2.27 4.22
C LEU A 36 -17.14 2.04 5.71
N VAL A 37 -17.21 3.12 6.49
CA VAL A 37 -17.46 2.99 7.94
C VAL A 37 -18.88 2.55 8.27
N ARG A 38 -19.88 2.86 7.43
CA ARG A 38 -21.24 2.31 7.54
C ARG A 38 -21.28 0.80 7.31
N TYR A 39 -20.48 0.28 6.37
CA TYR A 39 -20.40 -1.16 6.07
C TYR A 39 -19.45 -1.93 7.01
N ASN A 40 -19.28 -1.44 8.23
CA ASN A 40 -18.47 -2.10 9.27
C ASN A 40 -17.01 -2.35 8.84
N ILE A 41 -16.39 -1.37 8.18
CA ILE A 41 -14.94 -1.31 8.01
C ILE A 41 -14.38 -0.44 9.12
N GLN A 42 -13.32 -0.91 9.76
CA GLN A 42 -12.54 -0.15 10.72
C GLN A 42 -11.33 0.44 10.01
N MET A 43 -11.05 1.73 10.23
CA MET A 43 -9.99 2.40 9.50
C MET A 43 -9.17 3.33 10.40
N ILE A 44 -7.84 3.28 10.22
CA ILE A 44 -6.91 4.27 10.76
C ILE A 44 -6.27 5.00 9.60
N ILE A 45 -6.35 6.33 9.63
CA ILE A 45 -5.64 7.22 8.71
C ILE A 45 -4.56 7.95 9.49
N MET A 46 -3.30 7.69 9.15
CA MET A 46 -2.14 8.35 9.73
C MET A 46 -1.51 9.27 8.69
N GLY A 47 -1.33 10.54 9.04
CA GLY A 47 -0.65 11.50 8.17
C GLY A 47 -0.96 12.94 8.47
N ASP A 48 -0.10 13.79 7.94
CA ASP A 48 -0.23 15.26 7.97
C ASP A 48 -0.31 15.78 6.53
N GLY A 49 -0.83 17.01 6.35
CA GLY A 49 -0.94 17.62 5.03
C GLY A 49 -2.09 18.62 4.90
N ASP A 50 -2.89 18.48 3.88
CA ASP A 50 -3.97 19.41 3.55
C ASP A 50 -5.02 19.46 4.66
N LYS A 51 -5.22 20.66 5.23
CA LYS A 51 -6.12 20.91 6.36
C LYS A 51 -7.59 20.67 6.00
N ASN A 52 -7.98 20.87 4.73
CA ASN A 52 -9.36 20.65 4.29
C ASN A 52 -9.68 19.15 4.29
N TYR A 53 -8.78 18.31 3.76
CA TYR A 53 -8.92 16.86 3.84
C TYR A 53 -8.95 16.37 5.29
N ILE A 54 -8.00 16.83 6.12
CA ILE A 54 -7.95 16.48 7.55
C ILE A 54 -9.25 16.85 8.26
N SER A 55 -9.77 18.07 8.04
CA SER A 55 -11.01 18.51 8.70
C SER A 55 -12.22 17.64 8.35
N GLN A 56 -12.32 17.20 7.08
CA GLN A 56 -13.38 16.30 6.63
C GLN A 56 -13.24 14.91 7.24
N ILE A 57 -12.02 14.35 7.29
CA ILE A 57 -11.76 13.05 7.92
C ILE A 57 -12.14 13.11 9.42
N VAL A 58 -11.71 14.16 10.13
CA VAL A 58 -12.03 14.36 11.55
C VAL A 58 -13.54 14.51 11.77
N LYS A 59 -14.25 15.23 10.88
CA LYS A 59 -15.71 15.34 10.95
C LYS A 59 -16.38 13.97 10.85
N ILE A 60 -15.95 13.13 9.91
CA ILE A 60 -16.48 11.77 9.75
C ILE A 60 -16.10 10.88 10.95
N SER A 61 -14.86 10.97 11.45
CA SER A 61 -14.43 10.17 12.61
C SER A 61 -15.25 10.46 13.86
N LYS A 62 -15.58 11.73 14.10
CA LYS A 62 -16.48 12.12 15.21
C LYS A 62 -17.88 11.57 15.06
N LYS A 63 -18.38 11.41 13.83
CA LYS A 63 -19.70 10.84 13.54
C LYS A 63 -19.73 9.31 13.73
N TYR A 64 -18.59 8.65 13.57
CA TYR A 64 -18.46 7.19 13.66
C TYR A 64 -17.36 6.77 14.67
N PRO A 65 -17.54 7.06 15.97
CA PRO A 65 -16.56 6.72 16.98
C PRO A 65 -16.34 5.19 17.03
N GLY A 66 -15.11 4.80 17.26
CA GLY A 66 -14.71 3.37 17.29
C GLY A 66 -14.58 2.70 15.92
N LYS A 67 -14.89 3.39 14.81
CA LYS A 67 -14.79 2.85 13.45
C LYS A 67 -13.75 3.55 12.57
N LEU A 68 -13.58 4.84 12.74
CA LEU A 68 -12.60 5.64 12.01
C LEU A 68 -11.80 6.50 12.98
N VAL A 69 -10.48 6.48 12.82
CA VAL A 69 -9.58 7.37 13.57
C VAL A 69 -8.60 8.00 12.60
N TRP A 70 -8.39 9.31 12.74
CA TRP A 70 -7.27 10.02 12.16
C TRP A 70 -6.24 10.32 13.24
N VAL A 71 -4.96 10.13 12.91
CA VAL A 71 -3.83 10.49 13.78
C VAL A 71 -2.76 11.22 12.97
N PRO A 72 -2.05 12.19 13.56
CA PRO A 72 -0.89 12.81 12.94
C PRO A 72 0.16 11.75 12.58
N PHE A 73 1.04 12.09 11.63
CA PHE A 73 2.13 11.19 11.29
C PHE A 73 3.08 10.96 12.46
N SER A 74 3.43 9.71 12.71
CA SER A 74 4.39 9.30 13.72
C SER A 74 5.26 8.17 13.18
N GLN A 75 6.53 8.47 12.90
CA GLN A 75 7.48 7.46 12.41
C GLN A 75 7.61 6.27 13.37
N LYS A 76 7.56 6.54 14.68
CA LYS A 76 7.61 5.49 15.72
C LYS A 76 6.41 4.56 15.66
N ASP A 77 5.24 5.08 15.30
CA ASP A 77 3.98 4.33 15.32
C ASP A 77 3.65 3.69 13.96
N GLU A 78 4.27 4.17 12.88
CA GLU A 78 4.01 3.66 11.53
C GLU A 78 4.27 2.16 11.42
N THR A 79 5.36 1.67 11.99
CA THR A 79 5.66 0.22 12.00
C THR A 79 4.60 -0.59 12.73
N SER A 80 4.13 -0.08 13.87
CA SER A 80 3.05 -0.71 14.64
C SER A 80 1.72 -0.69 13.88
N LEU A 81 1.50 0.36 13.08
CA LEU A 81 0.32 0.47 12.23
C LEU A 81 0.32 -0.63 11.15
N TYR A 82 1.45 -0.86 10.47
CA TYR A 82 1.57 -1.98 9.51
C TYR A 82 1.41 -3.35 10.18
N ALA A 83 2.01 -3.54 11.35
CA ALA A 83 1.94 -4.82 12.06
C ALA A 83 0.53 -5.14 12.60
N GLY A 84 -0.26 -4.13 12.88
CA GLY A 84 -1.63 -4.30 13.40
C GLY A 84 -2.72 -4.20 12.32
N GLY A 85 -2.40 -3.71 11.12
CA GLY A 85 -3.34 -3.58 10.01
C GLY A 85 -3.47 -4.85 9.19
N ASP A 86 -4.66 -5.13 8.69
CA ASP A 86 -4.91 -6.22 7.75
C ASP A 86 -4.76 -5.76 6.31
N LEU A 87 -5.18 -4.53 6.01
CA LEU A 87 -5.23 -3.95 4.67
C LEU A 87 -4.60 -2.56 4.66
N LEU A 88 -3.62 -2.32 3.77
CA LEU A 88 -3.08 -0.98 3.51
C LEU A 88 -3.67 -0.43 2.21
N VAL A 89 -4.32 0.74 2.26
CA VAL A 89 -4.85 1.40 1.05
C VAL A 89 -3.88 2.44 0.50
N LEU A 90 -3.65 2.38 -0.81
CA LEU A 90 -2.71 3.20 -1.58
C LEU A 90 -3.40 3.70 -2.87
N PRO A 91 -4.43 4.58 -2.77
CA PRO A 91 -5.17 5.07 -3.92
C PRO A 91 -4.45 6.24 -4.63
N SER A 92 -3.13 6.21 -4.67
CA SER A 92 -2.31 7.30 -5.23
C SER A 92 -2.65 7.57 -6.68
N ASN A 93 -2.80 8.86 -7.04
CA ASN A 93 -2.87 9.30 -8.43
C ASN A 93 -1.49 9.25 -9.10
N THR A 94 -0.44 9.47 -8.32
CA THR A 94 0.95 9.39 -8.76
C THR A 94 1.80 8.75 -7.66
N GLU A 95 2.55 7.71 -8.02
CA GLU A 95 3.46 7.02 -7.10
C GLU A 95 4.70 6.51 -7.85
N PRO A 96 5.78 7.29 -7.91
CA PRO A 96 6.96 6.93 -8.69
C PRO A 96 7.59 5.61 -8.28
N CYS A 97 7.69 5.34 -6.98
CA CYS A 97 8.31 4.14 -6.44
C CYS A 97 7.37 3.42 -5.45
N GLY A 98 7.00 4.11 -4.37
CA GLY A 98 6.30 3.53 -3.23
C GLY A 98 7.19 2.60 -2.39
N LEU A 99 7.18 2.80 -1.08
CA LEU A 99 7.87 1.91 -0.13
C LEU A 99 6.90 1.33 0.90
N ASN A 100 5.76 1.98 1.10
CA ASN A 100 4.81 1.62 2.14
C ASN A 100 4.19 0.24 1.89
N GLN A 101 3.92 -0.12 0.62
CA GLN A 101 3.44 -1.45 0.25
C GLN A 101 4.45 -2.55 0.59
N LEU A 102 5.76 -2.27 0.38
CA LEU A 102 6.81 -3.24 0.68
C LEU A 102 6.95 -3.48 2.19
N LYS A 103 6.93 -2.38 2.96
CA LYS A 103 6.92 -2.45 4.42
C LYS A 103 5.68 -3.21 4.91
N ALA A 104 4.48 -2.81 4.45
CA ALA A 104 3.22 -3.42 4.86
C ALA A 104 3.20 -4.93 4.60
N MET A 105 3.55 -5.36 3.39
CA MET A 105 3.62 -6.78 3.05
C MET A 105 4.58 -7.56 3.96
N ARG A 106 5.70 -6.95 4.35
CA ARG A 106 6.64 -7.57 5.29
C ARG A 106 6.04 -7.82 6.68
N TYR A 107 5.07 -7.01 7.09
CA TYR A 107 4.31 -7.14 8.34
C TYR A 107 3.00 -7.92 8.18
N GLY A 108 2.71 -8.44 7.00
CA GLY A 108 1.48 -9.19 6.71
C GLY A 108 0.26 -8.33 6.40
N CYS A 109 0.43 -7.01 6.29
CA CYS A 109 -0.62 -6.09 5.88
C CYS A 109 -0.72 -6.05 4.36
N ILE A 110 -1.86 -6.45 3.80
CA ILE A 110 -2.06 -6.65 2.37
C ILE A 110 -2.40 -5.32 1.68
N PRO A 111 -1.67 -4.93 0.62
CA PRO A 111 -1.94 -3.68 -0.07
C PRO A 111 -3.18 -3.74 -0.97
N ILE A 112 -3.94 -2.64 -0.99
CA ILE A 112 -4.97 -2.32 -1.97
C ILE A 112 -4.51 -1.06 -2.69
N ALA A 113 -4.19 -1.14 -3.98
CA ALA A 113 -3.50 -0.07 -4.66
C ALA A 113 -4.08 0.31 -6.01
N HIS A 114 -3.96 1.59 -6.37
CA HIS A 114 -4.07 2.03 -7.75
C HIS A 114 -2.88 1.50 -8.55
N SER A 115 -3.14 0.94 -9.74
CA SER A 115 -2.12 0.35 -10.63
C SER A 115 -1.33 1.44 -11.34
N ILE A 116 -0.42 2.12 -10.62
CA ILE A 116 0.41 3.19 -11.17
C ILE A 116 1.85 3.13 -10.64
N GLY A 117 2.81 3.52 -11.48
CA GLY A 117 4.22 3.61 -11.11
C GLY A 117 4.73 2.39 -10.35
N GLY A 118 5.51 2.59 -9.29
CA GLY A 118 6.07 1.51 -8.51
C GLY A 118 5.06 0.61 -7.79
N LEU A 119 3.82 1.07 -7.60
CA LEU A 119 2.75 0.20 -7.09
C LEU A 119 2.40 -0.89 -8.10
N LYS A 120 2.31 -0.53 -9.39
CA LYS A 120 2.08 -1.49 -10.48
C LYS A 120 3.21 -2.50 -10.61
N ASP A 121 4.45 -2.09 -10.34
CA ASP A 121 5.62 -2.96 -10.49
C ASP A 121 5.78 -3.95 -9.33
N THR A 122 5.21 -3.64 -8.17
CA THR A 122 5.44 -4.39 -6.92
C THR A 122 4.21 -5.14 -6.41
N ILE A 123 3.00 -4.76 -6.86
CA ILE A 123 1.75 -5.37 -6.42
C ILE A 123 1.11 -6.11 -7.60
N THR A 124 1.02 -7.42 -7.46
CA THR A 124 0.28 -8.30 -8.36
C THR A 124 -1.12 -8.52 -7.82
N ASN A 125 -2.14 -8.24 -8.66
CA ASN A 125 -3.52 -8.44 -8.25
C ASN A 125 -3.77 -9.90 -7.88
N PHE A 126 -4.43 -10.11 -6.75
CA PHE A 126 -4.77 -11.45 -6.31
C PHE A 126 -5.81 -12.09 -7.26
N ASP A 127 -5.46 -13.28 -7.77
CA ASP A 127 -6.36 -14.12 -8.57
C ASP A 127 -6.98 -15.19 -7.67
N PHE A 128 -8.32 -15.19 -7.63
CA PHE A 128 -9.09 -16.12 -6.81
C PHE A 128 -9.04 -17.58 -7.31
N ASN A 129 -8.78 -17.81 -8.63
CA ASN A 129 -8.77 -19.13 -9.21
C ASN A 129 -7.47 -19.88 -8.92
N ASN A 130 -6.33 -19.26 -9.23
CA ASN A 130 -5.02 -19.86 -9.00
C ASN A 130 -4.46 -19.54 -7.61
N ARG A 131 -5.08 -18.59 -6.90
CA ARG A 131 -4.67 -18.12 -5.54
C ARG A 131 -3.26 -17.55 -5.52
N GLU A 132 -2.90 -16.84 -6.57
CA GLU A 132 -1.64 -16.13 -6.72
C GLU A 132 -1.83 -14.62 -6.63
N GLY A 133 -0.76 -13.91 -6.27
CA GLY A 133 -0.76 -12.46 -6.08
C GLY A 133 -0.36 -12.07 -4.66
N ASN A 134 -0.24 -10.78 -4.43
CA ASN A 134 0.22 -10.23 -3.14
C ASN A 134 -0.57 -9.00 -2.68
N GLY A 135 -1.65 -8.65 -3.37
CA GLY A 135 -2.50 -7.51 -3.04
C GLY A 135 -3.74 -7.43 -3.93
N PHE A 136 -4.49 -6.36 -3.80
CA PHE A 136 -5.66 -6.07 -4.60
C PHE A 136 -5.44 -4.79 -5.39
N VAL A 137 -5.73 -4.81 -6.69
CA VAL A 137 -5.41 -3.71 -7.59
C VAL A 137 -6.68 -3.18 -8.25
N PHE A 138 -6.73 -1.86 -8.45
CA PHE A 138 -7.69 -1.21 -9.33
C PHE A 138 -6.95 -0.35 -10.36
N THR A 139 -7.46 -0.30 -11.60
CA THR A 139 -6.79 0.35 -12.75
C THR A 139 -7.40 1.70 -13.08
N ASN A 140 -8.71 1.87 -12.91
CA ASN A 140 -9.37 3.13 -13.16
C ASN A 140 -9.29 4.01 -11.91
N TYR A 141 -8.71 5.21 -12.04
CA TYR A 141 -8.64 6.18 -10.94
C TYR A 141 -10.02 6.76 -10.64
N SER A 142 -10.82 6.00 -9.91
CA SER A 142 -12.17 6.39 -9.50
C SER A 142 -12.53 5.82 -8.13
N ALA A 143 -13.38 6.52 -7.41
CA ALA A 143 -13.88 6.10 -6.10
C ALA A 143 -14.60 4.75 -6.15
N LEU A 144 -15.37 4.49 -7.21
CA LEU A 144 -16.07 3.22 -7.42
C LEU A 144 -15.10 2.05 -7.59
N SER A 145 -14.04 2.21 -8.39
CA SER A 145 -13.03 1.16 -8.61
C SER A 145 -12.23 0.89 -7.33
N PHE A 146 -11.89 1.94 -6.59
CA PHE A 146 -11.22 1.84 -5.30
C PHE A 146 -12.10 1.13 -4.27
N TYR A 147 -13.38 1.54 -4.14
CA TYR A 147 -14.35 0.87 -3.28
C TYR A 147 -14.49 -0.62 -3.63
N GLY A 148 -14.63 -0.94 -4.90
CA GLY A 148 -14.71 -2.32 -5.38
C GLY A 148 -13.48 -3.17 -5.00
N ALA A 149 -12.28 -2.60 -5.04
CA ALA A 149 -11.06 -3.29 -4.61
C ALA A 149 -11.08 -3.59 -3.09
N ILE A 150 -11.53 -2.62 -2.27
CA ILE A 150 -11.68 -2.82 -0.82
C ILE A 150 -12.72 -3.92 -0.53
N MET A 151 -13.85 -3.93 -1.23
CA MET A 151 -14.89 -4.94 -1.02
C MET A 151 -14.44 -6.34 -1.42
N ARG A 152 -13.66 -6.49 -2.51
CA ARG A 152 -13.05 -7.78 -2.87
C ARG A 152 -12.11 -8.28 -1.78
N ALA A 153 -11.24 -7.42 -1.26
CA ALA A 153 -10.32 -7.76 -0.18
C ALA A 153 -11.07 -8.17 1.10
N ARG A 154 -12.11 -7.41 1.47
CA ARG A 154 -12.96 -7.70 2.63
C ARG A 154 -13.68 -9.04 2.48
N GLU A 155 -14.18 -9.36 1.31
CA GLU A 155 -14.84 -10.64 1.06
C GLU A 155 -13.86 -11.81 1.22
N TYR A 156 -12.64 -11.64 0.69
CA TYR A 156 -11.60 -12.65 0.84
C TYR A 156 -11.12 -12.82 2.29
N TYR A 157 -11.11 -11.73 3.07
CA TYR A 157 -10.74 -11.74 4.49
C TYR A 157 -11.63 -12.65 5.35
N LYS A 158 -12.88 -12.88 4.97
CA LYS A 158 -13.82 -13.76 5.70
C LYS A 158 -13.33 -15.21 5.72
N ASN A 159 -12.62 -15.66 4.69
CA ASN A 159 -12.02 -16.98 4.68
C ASN A 159 -10.61 -16.93 5.29
N LYS A 160 -10.50 -17.13 6.57
CA LYS A 160 -9.24 -17.00 7.32
C LYS A 160 -8.14 -17.93 6.83
N THR A 161 -8.46 -19.13 6.35
CA THR A 161 -7.46 -20.07 5.79
C THR A 161 -6.84 -19.50 4.52
N LEU A 162 -7.66 -19.01 3.60
CA LEU A 162 -7.19 -18.42 2.35
C LEU A 162 -6.50 -17.08 2.60
N TRP A 163 -7.01 -16.28 3.52
CA TRP A 163 -6.38 -15.03 3.95
C TRP A 163 -4.97 -15.24 4.47
N ASN A 164 -4.78 -16.18 5.40
CA ASN A 164 -3.49 -16.50 5.97
C ASN A 164 -2.50 -17.01 4.91
N LYS A 165 -2.98 -17.71 3.87
CA LYS A 165 -2.15 -18.11 2.73
C LYS A 165 -1.66 -16.88 1.95
N LEU A 166 -2.54 -15.94 1.62
CA LEU A 166 -2.17 -14.68 0.95
C LEU A 166 -1.16 -13.88 1.78
N VAL A 167 -1.42 -13.71 3.09
CA VAL A 167 -0.49 -13.05 4.01
C VAL A 167 0.88 -13.72 3.98
N SER A 168 0.93 -15.05 4.09
CA SER A 168 2.19 -15.80 4.05
C SER A 168 2.93 -15.65 2.72
N GLN A 169 2.22 -15.58 1.61
CA GLN A 169 2.81 -15.32 0.28
C GLN A 169 3.41 -13.92 0.21
N ALA A 170 2.66 -12.89 0.63
CA ALA A 170 3.14 -11.52 0.64
C ALA A 170 4.38 -11.33 1.53
N MET A 171 4.39 -11.91 2.72
CA MET A 171 5.52 -11.82 3.67
C MET A 171 6.82 -12.50 3.17
N ARG A 172 6.72 -13.49 2.28
CA ARG A 172 7.88 -14.18 1.70
C ARG A 172 8.57 -13.41 0.59
N LEU A 173 7.91 -12.39 0.03
CA LEU A 173 8.51 -11.56 -1.01
C LEU A 173 9.71 -10.78 -0.45
N SER A 174 10.82 -10.83 -1.17
CA SER A 174 12.02 -10.10 -0.81
C SER A 174 12.23 -8.92 -1.75
N TYR A 175 12.32 -7.75 -1.16
CA TYR A 175 12.66 -6.50 -1.84
C TYR A 175 13.98 -5.94 -1.31
N SER A 176 14.91 -6.84 -0.88
CA SER A 176 16.25 -6.46 -0.41
C SER A 176 17.09 -5.91 -1.56
N TRP A 177 18.15 -5.18 -1.22
CA TRP A 177 19.12 -4.68 -2.19
C TRP A 177 20.08 -5.73 -2.75
N ASP A 178 20.07 -6.98 -2.29
CA ASP A 178 21.02 -8.02 -2.71
C ASP A 178 21.00 -8.24 -4.24
N LEU A 179 19.81 -8.45 -4.80
CA LEU A 179 19.66 -8.63 -6.24
C LEU A 179 19.87 -7.34 -7.05
N PRO A 180 19.29 -6.18 -6.70
CA PRO A 180 19.59 -4.91 -7.35
C PRO A 180 21.08 -4.57 -7.31
N ALA A 181 21.76 -4.69 -6.18
CA ALA A 181 23.20 -4.42 -6.06
C ALA A 181 24.02 -5.28 -7.02
N THR A 182 23.71 -6.57 -7.12
CA THR A 182 24.38 -7.48 -8.07
C THR A 182 24.19 -7.00 -9.53
N ARG A 183 23.00 -6.52 -9.88
CA ARG A 183 22.71 -5.98 -11.22
C ARG A 183 23.50 -4.69 -11.50
N TYR A 184 23.60 -3.79 -10.51
CA TYR A 184 24.40 -2.55 -10.64
C TYR A 184 25.88 -2.87 -10.81
N VAL A 185 26.44 -3.80 -10.04
CA VAL A 185 27.85 -4.24 -10.20
C VAL A 185 28.09 -4.78 -11.60
N ARG A 186 27.19 -5.60 -12.15
CA ARG A 186 27.31 -6.11 -13.53
C ARG A 186 27.27 -4.96 -14.55
N LEU A 187 26.35 -4.02 -14.39
CA LEU A 187 26.23 -2.85 -15.27
C LEU A 187 27.51 -2.02 -15.27
N PHE A 188 28.08 -1.72 -14.11
CA PHE A 188 29.33 -0.98 -13.99
C PHE A 188 30.51 -1.71 -14.64
N LYS A 189 30.64 -3.02 -14.43
CA LYS A 189 31.69 -3.84 -15.10
C LYS A 189 31.54 -3.78 -16.63
N THR A 190 30.32 -3.87 -17.15
CA THR A 190 30.07 -3.76 -18.60
C THR A 190 30.43 -2.39 -19.13
N ALA A 191 30.05 -1.31 -18.45
CA ALA A 191 30.37 0.06 -18.87
C ALA A 191 31.90 0.32 -18.89
N ILE A 192 32.61 -0.17 -17.87
CA ILE A 192 34.07 -0.07 -17.81
C ILE A 192 34.72 -0.80 -19.01
N LYS A 193 34.27 -2.04 -19.28
CA LYS A 193 34.79 -2.83 -20.42
C LYS A 193 34.57 -2.12 -21.75
N LEU A 194 33.36 -1.64 -22.03
CA LEU A 194 33.04 -0.91 -23.27
C LEU A 194 33.89 0.35 -23.42
N ARG A 195 34.12 1.08 -22.32
CA ARG A 195 35.00 2.27 -22.37
C ARG A 195 36.46 1.90 -22.69
N GLN A 196 36.98 0.79 -22.13
CA GLN A 196 38.34 0.31 -22.41
C GLN A 196 38.48 -0.13 -23.88
N GLU A 197 37.51 -0.85 -24.43
CA GLU A 197 37.47 -1.27 -25.83
C GLU A 197 37.47 -0.06 -26.77
N ALA A 198 36.58 0.92 -26.53
CA ALA A 198 36.54 2.15 -27.31
C ALA A 198 37.84 2.99 -27.23
N ALA A 199 38.49 3.01 -26.07
CA ALA A 199 39.78 3.69 -25.93
C ALA A 199 40.91 3.01 -26.73
N SER A 200 40.91 1.65 -26.78
CA SER A 200 41.89 0.87 -27.55
C SER A 200 41.74 1.07 -29.05
N GLU A 201 40.52 1.16 -29.56
CA GLU A 201 40.24 1.41 -30.98
C GLU A 201 40.65 2.82 -31.42
N ASN A 202 40.49 3.81 -30.54
CA ASN A 202 40.89 5.20 -30.83
C ASN A 202 42.39 5.46 -30.71
N GLY A 203 43.12 4.59 -29.98
CA GLY A 203 44.59 4.68 -29.83
C GLY A 203 45.39 4.02 -30.96
N GLN A 204 44.70 3.31 -31.87
CA GLN A 204 45.31 2.68 -33.06
C GLN A 204 45.13 3.48 -34.37
N LYS A 205 44.57 4.65 -34.29
CA LYS A 205 44.49 5.64 -35.38
C LYS A 205 45.50 6.77 -35.13
#